data_68ffecfedb5ce31777a9dbb263437319
#
_entry.id   68ffecfedb5ce31777a9dbb263437319
#
_cell.length_a   1.000
_cell.length_b   1.000
_cell.length_c   1.000
_cell.angle_alpha   90.00
_cell.angle_beta   90.00
_cell.angle_gamma   90.00
#
_symmetry.space_group_name_H-M   'P 1'
#
loop_
_entity.id
_entity.type
_entity.pdbx_description
1 polymer ?
#
loop_
_entity_poly.entity_id
_entity_poly.type
_entity_poly.pdbx_seq_one_letter_code
_entity_poly.pdbx_strand_id
1 'polypeptide(L)'
;MTDSLLNTSFASTTDSGNLRFSGLSSNIDWQSTVDAIMQAKRIPATQIEDKIAVNDTKLTAYSDLSLIADNLKTSLDQLRGGVSFFAEDVFDTKQAFTTSSAAPTAPGGYTPVAADSLVGVLAGDEATVGTHRLTIHQLAQSHQMRSDAFADVNTTTLAAQGFTVGSFTMNGETITIDGDDTLADMQDKINSSNAGVNASIVSVSPTEHYLVMTAEDTGTANAVNFAGGNATTDSFGFTDGVGGIKTELTAAQDAIIDVDGITGITRSTNAIDDVLEGITLDLFGAEPNTEINIEIEQNLNEIQGAVQGFVDAYNLMKEFIIDQRTQRVRSEGEGAESEFGALAFDSTLRSIDRELGEMINTVIPGADSGYATLGQIGIEIGADFMLEIDQDKFNDALVNNTDGVRKIFAFDASTSDSRVSVVGFDQNTQPNVDGSGNLQPYYLDISGTDASGNVIQAAISTTAGGGVIGDGSATQSSQVITATDNTSANGLQLFFNGDPSLGPINDIEVTFTRGVADQLYGYLEDITALDGQLRTDVTTLEEQNVDYQERITQIDERLEIQRNSLTQQFISMETALAQLNQLRDQLTQQLGALNGDS
;
A
#
# COMPACT_ATOMS: atom_id res chain seq x y z
N MET A 1 56.89 -35.98 -38.00
CA MET A 1 56.06 -37.08 -37.52
C MET A 1 54.64 -36.64 -37.71
N THR A 2 54.17 -36.85 -38.82
CA THR A 2 53.03 -37.64 -39.35
C THR A 2 52.23 -38.32 -38.29
N ASP A 3 50.96 -37.86 -38.12
CA ASP A 3 49.76 -38.71 -38.01
C ASP A 3 48.55 -37.82 -38.12
N SER A 4 47.97 -37.87 -39.29
CA SER A 4 46.77 -38.64 -39.59
C SER A 4 45.48 -38.03 -39.00
N LEU A 5 44.96 -37.00 -39.70
CA LEU A 5 43.60 -36.56 -39.60
C LEU A 5 42.70 -37.32 -40.60
N LEU A 6 42.36 -38.56 -40.28
CA LEU A 6 41.31 -39.30 -40.93
C LEU A 6 40.34 -39.83 -39.89
N ASN A 7 39.50 -38.98 -39.38
CA ASN A 7 38.30 -39.41 -38.70
C ASN A 7 37.07 -38.87 -39.43
N THR A 8 36.83 -39.40 -40.60
CA THR A 8 35.58 -39.21 -41.33
C THR A 8 34.58 -40.24 -40.84
N SER A 9 33.78 -39.88 -39.85
CA SER A 9 32.64 -40.67 -39.45
C SER A 9 31.56 -40.51 -40.52
N PHE A 10 31.54 -41.40 -41.51
CA PHE A 10 30.51 -41.52 -42.54
C PHE A 10 29.18 -42.07 -42.02
N ALA A 11 29.02 -42.23 -40.74
CA ALA A 11 27.83 -42.80 -40.13
C ALA A 11 27.24 -41.82 -39.11
N SER A 12 25.98 -41.42 -39.32
CA SER A 12 25.18 -40.69 -38.32
C SER A 12 23.95 -41.48 -37.95
N THR A 13 23.48 -41.34 -36.71
CA THR A 13 22.19 -41.88 -36.26
C THR A 13 21.11 -40.85 -36.50
N THR A 14 19.98 -41.24 -37.06
CA THR A 14 18.75 -40.43 -37.12
C THR A 14 18.04 -40.46 -35.74
N ASP A 15 17.16 -39.51 -35.48
CA ASP A 15 16.30 -39.49 -34.26
C ASP A 15 15.45 -40.77 -34.10
N SER A 16 15.31 -41.54 -35.14
CA SER A 16 14.67 -42.87 -35.16
C SER A 16 15.64 -44.05 -34.95
N GLY A 17 16.92 -43.82 -34.61
CA GLY A 17 17.91 -44.86 -34.30
C GLY A 17 18.51 -45.62 -35.49
N ASN A 18 18.20 -45.23 -36.73
CA ASN A 18 18.77 -45.87 -37.91
C ASN A 18 20.11 -45.26 -38.31
N LEU A 19 21.14 -46.11 -38.48
CA LEU A 19 22.45 -45.73 -39.01
C LEU A 19 22.31 -45.39 -40.49
N ARG A 20 22.66 -44.17 -40.86
CA ARG A 20 22.80 -43.74 -42.27
C ARG A 20 24.28 -43.49 -42.58
N PHE A 21 24.69 -44.02 -43.74
CA PHE A 21 26.02 -43.77 -44.30
C PHE A 21 25.89 -42.76 -45.42
N SER A 22 26.62 -41.66 -45.38
CA SER A 22 26.63 -40.62 -46.44
C SER A 22 27.98 -40.61 -47.15
N GLY A 23 28.02 -40.32 -48.44
CA GLY A 23 29.23 -40.09 -49.20
C GLY A 23 30.01 -41.37 -49.61
N LEU A 24 29.40 -42.55 -49.47
CA LEU A 24 30.05 -43.83 -49.82
C LEU A 24 30.44 -43.95 -51.30
N SER A 25 29.75 -43.29 -52.22
CA SER A 25 30.00 -43.33 -53.64
C SER A 25 30.64 -42.07 -54.20
N SER A 26 30.37 -40.89 -53.58
CA SER A 26 30.89 -39.60 -54.02
C SER A 26 32.08 -39.10 -53.21
N ASN A 27 32.33 -39.65 -52.01
CA ASN A 27 33.28 -39.16 -51.03
C ASN A 27 33.01 -37.72 -50.57
N ILE A 28 31.76 -37.25 -50.68
CA ILE A 28 31.29 -35.92 -50.27
C ILE A 28 30.42 -36.07 -49.03
N ASP A 29 30.73 -35.32 -47.94
CA ASP A 29 29.84 -35.16 -46.81
C ASP A 29 28.70 -34.22 -47.19
N TRP A 30 27.67 -34.79 -47.84
CA TRP A 30 26.51 -34.03 -48.28
C TRP A 30 25.63 -33.59 -47.11
N GLN A 31 25.72 -34.27 -45.94
CA GLN A 31 24.94 -33.96 -44.78
C GLN A 31 25.40 -32.65 -44.17
N SER A 32 26.72 -32.48 -43.96
CA SER A 32 27.27 -31.18 -43.51
C SER A 32 27.02 -30.07 -44.55
N THR A 33 26.98 -30.39 -45.83
CA THR A 33 26.65 -29.42 -46.88
C THR A 33 25.19 -28.96 -46.81
N VAL A 34 24.24 -29.88 -46.58
CA VAL A 34 22.81 -29.56 -46.39
C VAL A 34 22.65 -28.72 -45.11
N ASP A 35 23.29 -29.11 -44.04
CA ASP A 35 23.22 -28.36 -42.76
C ASP A 35 23.78 -26.94 -42.90
N ALA A 36 24.91 -26.76 -43.61
CA ALA A 36 25.45 -25.42 -43.89
C ALA A 36 24.52 -24.58 -44.77
N ILE A 37 23.86 -25.18 -45.79
CA ILE A 37 22.86 -24.50 -46.62
C ILE A 37 21.64 -24.09 -45.77
N MET A 38 21.16 -24.98 -44.87
CA MET A 38 20.03 -24.67 -44.00
C MET A 38 20.36 -23.57 -43.01
N GLN A 39 21.55 -23.59 -42.40
CA GLN A 39 22.04 -22.53 -41.52
C GLN A 39 22.10 -21.17 -42.23
N ALA A 40 22.68 -21.13 -43.43
CA ALA A 40 22.70 -19.90 -44.24
C ALA A 40 21.29 -19.37 -44.59
N LYS A 41 20.35 -20.26 -44.83
CA LYS A 41 18.95 -19.89 -45.13
C LYS A 41 18.14 -19.53 -43.87
N ARG A 42 18.60 -19.91 -42.67
CA ARG A 42 17.98 -19.56 -41.40
C ARG A 42 18.38 -18.17 -40.89
N ILE A 43 19.39 -17.49 -41.48
CA ILE A 43 19.80 -16.13 -41.10
C ILE A 43 18.62 -15.17 -40.91
N PRO A 44 17.57 -15.15 -41.79
CA PRO A 44 16.42 -14.28 -41.55
C PRO A 44 15.63 -14.60 -40.27
N ALA A 45 15.58 -15.86 -39.85
CA ALA A 45 14.97 -16.24 -38.57
C ALA A 45 15.82 -15.73 -37.38
N THR A 46 17.14 -15.90 -37.43
CA THR A 46 18.06 -15.37 -36.41
C THR A 46 17.94 -13.84 -36.26
N GLN A 47 17.81 -13.10 -37.37
CA GLN A 47 17.57 -11.65 -37.31
C GLN A 47 16.23 -11.27 -36.66
N ILE A 48 15.22 -12.14 -36.72
CA ILE A 48 13.95 -11.94 -36.04
C ILE A 48 14.11 -12.31 -34.55
N GLU A 49 14.84 -13.38 -34.23
CA GLU A 49 15.21 -13.73 -32.85
C GLU A 49 15.95 -12.58 -32.14
N ASP A 50 16.88 -11.91 -32.82
CA ASP A 50 17.57 -10.72 -32.33
C ASP A 50 16.58 -9.58 -32.00
N LYS A 51 15.53 -9.40 -32.84
CA LYS A 51 14.49 -8.38 -32.59
C LYS A 51 13.63 -8.74 -31.38
N ILE A 52 13.30 -10.01 -31.18
CA ILE A 52 12.60 -10.47 -29.98
C ILE A 52 13.45 -10.17 -28.75
N ALA A 53 14.75 -10.49 -28.76
CA ALA A 53 15.66 -10.21 -27.66
C ALA A 53 15.74 -8.69 -27.33
N VAL A 54 15.71 -7.83 -28.33
CA VAL A 54 15.63 -6.37 -28.12
C VAL A 54 14.30 -5.96 -27.49
N ASN A 55 13.17 -6.51 -27.97
CA ASN A 55 11.87 -6.24 -27.40
C ASN A 55 11.78 -6.75 -25.95
N ASP A 56 12.32 -7.94 -25.64
CA ASP A 56 12.34 -8.49 -24.28
C ASP A 56 13.15 -7.60 -23.32
N THR A 57 14.25 -7.03 -23.80
CA THR A 57 15.04 -6.05 -23.03
C THR A 57 14.22 -4.78 -22.76
N LYS A 58 13.43 -4.30 -23.73
CA LYS A 58 12.52 -3.16 -23.56
C LYS A 58 11.38 -3.48 -22.60
N LEU A 59 10.78 -4.67 -22.70
CA LEU A 59 9.73 -5.12 -21.78
C LEU A 59 10.22 -5.14 -20.33
N THR A 60 11.45 -5.62 -20.10
CA THR A 60 12.08 -5.56 -18.78
C THR A 60 12.22 -4.11 -18.31
N ALA A 61 12.73 -3.22 -19.15
CA ALA A 61 12.92 -1.81 -18.78
C ALA A 61 11.58 -1.08 -18.53
N TYR A 62 10.51 -1.41 -19.24
CA TYR A 62 9.16 -0.89 -18.96
C TYR A 62 8.58 -1.43 -17.65
N SER A 63 8.87 -2.70 -17.32
CA SER A 63 8.48 -3.27 -16.02
C SER A 63 9.18 -2.54 -14.87
N ASP A 64 10.49 -2.28 -15.00
CA ASP A 64 11.27 -1.52 -14.02
C ASP A 64 10.73 -0.08 -13.89
N LEU A 65 10.43 0.58 -15.02
CA LEU A 65 9.86 1.92 -15.04
C LEU A 65 8.50 1.98 -14.34
N SER A 66 7.64 0.98 -14.57
CA SER A 66 6.33 0.90 -13.91
C SER A 66 6.48 0.75 -12.40
N LEU A 67 7.41 -0.10 -11.94
CA LEU A 67 7.68 -0.28 -10.51
C LEU A 67 8.20 1.01 -9.86
N ILE A 68 9.09 1.74 -10.53
CA ILE A 68 9.61 3.02 -10.05
C ILE A 68 8.49 4.08 -10.03
N ALA A 69 7.62 4.10 -11.04
CA ALA A 69 6.46 4.99 -11.08
C ALA A 69 5.48 4.71 -9.94
N ASP A 70 5.20 3.43 -9.63
CA ASP A 70 4.35 3.05 -8.51
C ASP A 70 4.98 3.40 -7.16
N ASN A 71 6.30 3.30 -7.02
CA ASN A 71 7.00 3.74 -5.81
C ASN A 71 6.90 5.26 -5.63
N LEU A 72 7.12 6.04 -6.68
CA LEU A 72 6.93 7.50 -6.65
C LEU A 72 5.48 7.86 -6.33
N LYS A 73 4.51 7.17 -6.93
CA LYS A 73 3.08 7.36 -6.65
C LYS A 73 2.76 7.12 -5.18
N THR A 74 3.32 6.06 -4.57
CA THR A 74 3.15 5.75 -3.15
C THR A 74 3.71 6.85 -2.25
N SER A 75 4.89 7.40 -2.57
CA SER A 75 5.47 8.51 -1.80
C SER A 75 4.68 9.82 -1.92
N LEU A 76 4.05 10.05 -3.08
CA LEU A 76 3.21 11.22 -3.32
C LEU A 76 1.87 11.14 -2.59
N ASP A 77 1.32 9.94 -2.39
CA ASP A 77 0.00 9.75 -1.81
C ASP A 77 -0.13 10.36 -0.41
N GLN A 78 0.92 10.28 0.40
CA GLN A 78 0.99 10.89 1.73
C GLN A 78 1.00 12.44 1.68
N LEU A 79 1.44 13.03 0.56
CA LEU A 79 1.59 14.49 0.38
C LEU A 79 0.42 15.15 -0.34
N ARG A 80 -0.53 14.37 -0.87
CA ARG A 80 -1.65 14.89 -1.66
C ARG A 80 -2.72 15.61 -0.81
N GLY A 81 -2.67 15.42 0.50
CA GLY A 81 -3.76 15.83 1.39
C GLY A 81 -4.96 14.88 1.32
N GLY A 82 -5.95 15.10 2.13
CA GLY A 82 -7.17 14.29 2.23
C GLY A 82 -8.04 14.35 0.98
N VAL A 83 -7.58 13.83 -0.15
CA VAL A 83 -8.29 13.83 -1.44
C VAL A 83 -9.51 12.91 -1.45
N SER A 84 -9.63 12.00 -0.50
CA SER A 84 -10.80 11.17 -0.27
C SER A 84 -11.17 11.16 1.21
N PHE A 85 -12.43 10.81 1.51
CA PHE A 85 -12.98 10.82 2.87
C PHE A 85 -12.22 9.93 3.89
N PHE A 86 -11.29 9.10 3.42
CA PHE A 86 -10.49 8.19 4.23
C PHE A 86 -8.98 8.36 4.01
N ALA A 87 -8.55 9.36 3.24
CA ALA A 87 -7.13 9.62 3.02
C ALA A 87 -6.55 10.38 4.22
N GLU A 88 -5.47 9.87 4.77
CA GLU A 88 -4.68 10.56 5.79
C GLU A 88 -3.92 11.72 5.13
N ASP A 89 -3.90 12.88 5.79
CA ASP A 89 -3.14 14.05 5.38
C ASP A 89 -1.94 14.21 6.32
N VAL A 90 -0.73 13.98 5.82
CA VAL A 90 0.48 14.13 6.63
C VAL A 90 0.63 15.53 7.24
N PHE A 91 0.05 16.54 6.58
CA PHE A 91 0.08 17.92 7.09
C PHE A 91 -0.89 18.14 8.25
N ASP A 92 -1.84 17.25 8.50
CA ASP A 92 -2.76 17.31 9.64
C ASP A 92 -2.30 16.45 10.82
N THR A 93 -1.22 15.68 10.67
CA THR A 93 -0.70 14.85 11.74
C THR A 93 -0.19 15.69 12.93
N LYS A 94 -0.51 15.23 14.14
CA LYS A 94 -0.12 15.89 15.38
C LYS A 94 0.80 15.00 16.21
N GLN A 95 1.61 15.64 17.04
CA GLN A 95 2.42 14.96 18.05
C GLN A 95 2.18 15.56 19.42
N ALA A 96 2.26 14.72 20.44
CA ALA A 96 2.10 15.14 21.83
C ALA A 96 3.43 15.06 22.56
N PHE A 97 3.80 16.12 23.25
CA PHE A 97 4.93 16.17 24.17
C PHE A 97 4.42 16.28 25.59
N THR A 98 4.99 15.49 26.49
CA THR A 98 4.62 15.52 27.91
C THR A 98 5.78 15.98 28.78
N THR A 99 5.50 16.91 29.67
CA THR A 99 6.41 17.34 30.70
C THR A 99 5.71 17.30 32.05
N SER A 100 6.48 17.17 33.14
CA SER A 100 5.89 17.13 34.48
C SER A 100 6.37 18.30 35.34
N SER A 101 5.48 18.80 36.19
CA SER A 101 5.74 19.82 37.22
C SER A 101 5.08 19.45 38.54
N ALA A 102 5.46 20.10 39.63
CA ALA A 102 4.77 19.92 40.89
C ALA A 102 3.36 20.52 40.80
N ALA A 103 2.34 19.74 41.17
CA ALA A 103 0.98 20.25 41.24
C ALA A 103 0.90 21.44 42.26
N PRO A 104 -0.03 22.41 42.05
CA PRO A 104 -0.17 23.55 42.97
C PRO A 104 -0.42 23.17 44.44
N THR A 105 -0.97 21.99 44.66
CA THR A 105 -1.26 21.43 45.98
C THR A 105 -0.13 20.58 46.58
N ALA A 106 0.95 20.38 45.80
CA ALA A 106 2.06 19.54 46.23
C ALA A 106 2.80 20.10 47.43
N PRO A 107 3.31 19.25 48.37
CA PRO A 107 4.12 19.69 49.47
C PRO A 107 5.40 20.42 49.02
N GLY A 108 5.85 21.41 49.83
CA GLY A 108 7.09 22.12 49.50
C GLY A 108 8.28 21.17 49.39
N GLY A 109 9.05 21.28 48.32
CA GLY A 109 10.19 20.40 48.02
C GLY A 109 9.84 19.07 47.35
N TYR A 110 8.60 18.89 46.92
CA TYR A 110 8.20 17.72 46.14
C TYR A 110 8.92 17.68 44.78
N THR A 111 9.39 16.50 44.40
CA THR A 111 10.00 16.24 43.07
C THR A 111 8.97 15.53 42.19
N PRO A 112 8.54 16.14 41.07
CA PRO A 112 7.58 15.52 40.18
C PRO A 112 8.08 14.20 39.63
N VAL A 113 7.16 13.25 39.42
CA VAL A 113 7.42 12.01 38.69
C VAL A 113 7.45 12.29 37.20
N ALA A 114 8.28 11.59 36.46
CA ALA A 114 8.39 11.77 35.01
C ALA A 114 7.05 11.48 34.33
N ALA A 115 6.63 12.34 33.42
CA ALA A 115 5.31 12.28 32.76
C ALA A 115 5.09 10.97 31.98
N ASP A 116 6.12 10.51 31.27
CA ASP A 116 6.11 9.27 30.45
C ASP A 116 5.92 7.98 31.29
N SER A 117 6.20 8.04 32.59
CA SER A 117 5.90 6.94 33.52
C SER A 117 4.48 6.95 34.07
N LEU A 118 3.74 8.05 33.87
CA LEU A 118 2.38 8.25 34.36
C LEU A 118 1.35 8.16 33.26
N VAL A 119 1.64 8.66 32.05
CA VAL A 119 0.72 8.69 30.93
C VAL A 119 1.43 8.56 29.58
N GLY A 120 0.84 7.78 28.66
CA GLY A 120 1.06 7.85 27.23
C GLY A 120 0.00 8.76 26.60
N VAL A 121 0.41 9.63 25.69
CA VAL A 121 -0.51 10.53 24.99
C VAL A 121 -0.37 10.31 23.49
N LEU A 122 -1.49 9.99 22.83
CA LEU A 122 -1.59 9.90 21.39
C LEU A 122 -2.49 11.04 20.90
N ALA A 123 -1.96 11.88 20.01
CA ALA A 123 -2.73 12.91 19.32
C ALA A 123 -3.10 12.43 17.91
N GLY A 124 -4.38 12.40 17.61
CA GLY A 124 -4.91 12.18 16.26
C GLY A 124 -5.03 13.48 15.48
N ASP A 125 -5.41 13.39 14.20
CA ASP A 125 -5.49 14.53 13.29
C ASP A 125 -6.52 15.59 13.72
N GLU A 126 -7.57 15.17 14.43
CA GLU A 126 -8.60 16.06 14.97
C GLU A 126 -8.14 16.81 16.23
N ALA A 127 -6.98 16.46 16.83
CA ALA A 127 -6.47 17.12 18.00
C ALA A 127 -6.17 18.60 17.71
N THR A 128 -6.60 19.47 18.62
CA THR A 128 -6.30 20.90 18.52
C THR A 128 -4.92 21.21 19.05
N VAL A 129 -4.09 21.94 18.29
CA VAL A 129 -2.78 22.43 18.73
C VAL A 129 -2.96 23.30 19.97
N GLY A 130 -2.21 23.01 21.04
CA GLY A 130 -2.32 23.73 22.31
C GLY A 130 -1.67 22.98 23.47
N THR A 131 -1.89 23.51 24.67
CA THR A 131 -1.34 22.91 25.90
C THR A 131 -2.48 22.53 26.85
N HIS A 132 -2.48 21.29 27.31
CA HIS A 132 -3.42 20.77 28.30
C HIS A 132 -2.67 20.40 29.60
N ARG A 133 -3.37 20.46 30.73
CA ARG A 133 -2.86 20.05 32.04
C ARG A 133 -3.64 18.88 32.57
N LEU A 134 -2.91 17.82 32.95
CA LEU A 134 -3.46 16.59 33.49
C LEU A 134 -2.91 16.30 34.86
N THR A 135 -3.77 15.94 35.82
CA THR A 135 -3.36 15.34 37.10
C THR A 135 -4.09 14.00 37.24
N ILE A 136 -3.36 12.93 37.56
CA ILE A 136 -3.90 11.59 37.71
C ILE A 136 -3.98 11.26 39.20
N HIS A 137 -5.20 11.17 39.73
CA HIS A 137 -5.44 10.88 41.15
C HIS A 137 -5.51 9.39 41.42
N GLN A 138 -6.08 8.61 40.48
CA GLN A 138 -6.34 7.19 40.67
C GLN A 138 -6.43 6.50 39.30
N LEU A 139 -5.93 5.26 39.23
CA LEU A 139 -6.13 4.39 38.06
C LEU A 139 -7.41 3.57 38.24
N ALA A 140 -8.02 3.21 37.11
CA ALA A 140 -9.05 2.18 37.06
C ALA A 140 -8.44 0.81 37.37
N GLN A 141 -9.16 0.03 38.20
CA GLN A 141 -8.74 -1.33 38.57
C GLN A 141 -9.86 -2.33 38.33
N SER A 142 -9.47 -3.52 37.88
CA SER A 142 -10.41 -4.65 37.74
C SER A 142 -10.76 -5.25 39.09
N HIS A 143 -12.01 -5.59 39.29
CA HIS A 143 -12.47 -6.32 40.45
C HIS A 143 -11.84 -7.70 40.50
N GLN A 144 -11.24 -8.07 41.66
CA GLN A 144 -10.70 -9.40 41.88
C GLN A 144 -11.20 -9.99 43.20
N MET A 145 -11.68 -11.21 43.15
CA MET A 145 -12.17 -11.96 44.30
C MET A 145 -11.69 -13.41 44.27
N ARG A 146 -11.81 -14.12 45.40
CA ARG A 146 -11.52 -15.55 45.45
C ARG A 146 -12.61 -16.33 46.16
N SER A 147 -12.68 -17.63 45.83
CA SER A 147 -13.50 -18.62 46.53
C SER A 147 -12.96 -19.02 47.91
N ASP A 148 -13.69 -19.89 48.59
CA ASP A 148 -13.16 -20.74 49.66
C ASP A 148 -12.17 -21.80 49.07
N ALA A 149 -11.46 -22.51 49.92
CA ALA A 149 -10.50 -23.53 49.50
C ALA A 149 -11.18 -24.80 49.03
N PHE A 150 -10.70 -25.32 47.89
CA PHE A 150 -11.07 -26.65 47.36
C PHE A 150 -9.91 -27.63 47.61
N ALA A 151 -10.27 -28.90 47.85
CA ALA A 151 -9.28 -29.92 48.16
C ALA A 151 -8.68 -30.58 46.91
N ASP A 152 -9.39 -30.54 45.79
CA ASP A 152 -9.00 -31.20 44.54
C ASP A 152 -9.49 -30.41 43.31
N VAL A 153 -8.71 -30.45 42.23
CA VAL A 153 -8.98 -29.68 41.00
C VAL A 153 -9.74 -30.49 39.96
N ASN A 154 -9.27 -31.73 39.68
CA ASN A 154 -9.65 -32.48 38.47
C ASN A 154 -10.29 -33.85 38.73
N THR A 155 -10.09 -34.41 39.92
CA THR A 155 -10.44 -35.84 40.14
C THR A 155 -11.64 -36.04 41.08
N THR A 156 -11.87 -35.10 42.00
CA THR A 156 -12.98 -35.15 42.93
C THR A 156 -14.04 -34.10 42.57
N THR A 157 -15.28 -34.52 42.39
CA THR A 157 -16.37 -33.60 42.07
C THR A 157 -16.64 -32.60 43.21
N LEU A 158 -17.12 -31.43 42.90
CA LEU A 158 -17.47 -30.39 43.86
C LEU A 158 -18.46 -30.88 44.91
N ALA A 159 -19.49 -31.65 44.49
CA ALA A 159 -20.45 -32.27 45.39
C ALA A 159 -19.76 -33.27 46.34
N ALA A 160 -18.78 -34.08 45.88
CA ALA A 160 -18.06 -35.03 46.71
C ALA A 160 -17.05 -34.34 47.67
N GLN A 161 -16.60 -33.14 47.34
CA GLN A 161 -15.82 -32.28 48.24
C GLN A 161 -16.70 -31.58 49.33
N GLY A 162 -18.01 -31.72 49.24
CA GLY A 162 -18.97 -31.20 50.25
C GLY A 162 -19.57 -29.85 49.87
N PHE A 163 -19.38 -29.36 48.66
CA PHE A 163 -19.99 -28.10 48.19
C PHE A 163 -21.43 -28.31 47.70
N THR A 164 -22.25 -27.28 47.91
CA THR A 164 -23.61 -27.23 47.34
C THR A 164 -23.53 -26.77 45.91
N VAL A 165 -23.87 -27.65 44.94
CA VAL A 165 -23.90 -27.38 43.51
C VAL A 165 -25.24 -26.91 43.07
N GLY A 166 -25.33 -26.18 41.94
CA GLY A 166 -26.58 -25.63 41.40
C GLY A 166 -26.29 -24.42 40.50
N SER A 167 -27.36 -23.73 40.12
CA SER A 167 -27.26 -22.54 39.28
C SER A 167 -27.11 -21.27 40.11
N PHE A 168 -26.33 -20.33 39.63
CA PHE A 168 -26.22 -18.96 40.14
C PHE A 168 -26.12 -17.97 39.00
N THR A 169 -26.43 -16.71 39.27
CA THR A 169 -26.31 -15.63 38.29
C THR A 169 -25.13 -14.73 38.66
N MET A 170 -24.21 -14.52 37.70
CA MET A 170 -23.05 -13.65 37.81
C MET A 170 -23.07 -12.63 36.67
N ASN A 171 -23.05 -11.35 36.98
CA ASN A 171 -23.12 -10.24 35.99
C ASN A 171 -24.29 -10.39 34.96
N GLY A 172 -25.43 -10.98 35.38
CA GLY A 172 -26.57 -11.20 34.51
C GLY A 172 -26.61 -12.56 33.79
N GLU A 173 -25.51 -13.29 33.76
CA GLU A 173 -25.39 -14.61 33.14
C GLU A 173 -25.63 -15.73 34.13
N THR A 174 -26.39 -16.76 33.73
CA THR A 174 -26.68 -17.91 34.57
C THR A 174 -25.68 -19.04 34.32
N ILE A 175 -24.94 -19.41 35.37
CA ILE A 175 -23.96 -20.48 35.35
C ILE A 175 -24.50 -21.66 36.17
N THR A 176 -24.51 -22.85 35.61
CA THR A 176 -24.98 -24.07 36.24
C THR A 176 -23.83 -25.02 36.51
N ILE A 177 -23.66 -25.36 37.81
CA ILE A 177 -22.67 -26.32 38.27
C ILE A 177 -23.41 -27.63 38.59
N ASP A 178 -23.07 -28.69 37.87
CA ASP A 178 -23.70 -29.99 37.99
C ASP A 178 -23.02 -30.85 39.09
N GLY A 179 -23.66 -31.95 39.50
CA GLY A 179 -23.13 -32.79 40.59
C GLY A 179 -21.84 -33.57 40.25
N ASP A 180 -21.52 -33.69 38.99
CA ASP A 180 -20.34 -34.36 38.46
C ASP A 180 -19.22 -33.36 38.08
N ASP A 181 -19.45 -32.06 38.20
CA ASP A 181 -18.41 -31.05 37.91
C ASP A 181 -17.28 -31.07 38.95
N THR A 182 -16.08 -30.91 38.45
CA THR A 182 -14.85 -30.63 39.22
C THR A 182 -14.60 -29.12 39.32
N LEU A 183 -13.54 -28.70 40.03
CA LEU A 183 -13.13 -27.30 40.08
C LEU A 183 -12.69 -26.79 38.70
N ALA A 184 -12.04 -27.64 37.90
CA ALA A 184 -11.65 -27.28 36.52
C ALA A 184 -12.89 -27.09 35.64
N ASP A 185 -13.91 -27.94 35.74
CA ASP A 185 -15.16 -27.78 34.99
C ASP A 185 -15.86 -26.47 35.35
N MET A 186 -15.88 -26.11 36.66
CA MET A 186 -16.42 -24.84 37.12
C MET A 186 -15.67 -23.64 36.53
N GLN A 187 -14.32 -23.70 36.50
CA GLN A 187 -13.50 -22.67 35.86
C GLN A 187 -13.87 -22.51 34.39
N ASP A 188 -13.95 -23.62 33.64
CA ASP A 188 -14.29 -23.62 32.23
C ASP A 188 -15.72 -23.07 31.96
N LYS A 189 -16.68 -23.44 32.81
CA LYS A 189 -18.05 -22.94 32.73
C LYS A 189 -18.13 -21.43 33.00
N ILE A 190 -17.35 -20.90 33.94
CA ILE A 190 -17.26 -19.46 34.20
C ILE A 190 -16.61 -18.75 33.01
N ASN A 191 -15.45 -19.23 32.53
CA ASN A 191 -14.71 -18.61 31.43
C ASN A 191 -15.46 -18.68 30.07
N SER A 192 -16.35 -19.65 29.92
CA SER A 192 -17.22 -19.75 28.71
C SER A 192 -18.55 -19.00 28.83
N SER A 193 -18.82 -18.36 29.96
CA SER A 193 -20.10 -17.73 30.27
C SER A 193 -20.07 -16.30 29.78
N ASN A 194 -20.11 -15.64 29.00
CA ASN A 194 -20.14 -14.19 28.65
C ASN A 194 -20.38 -13.23 29.85
N ALA A 195 -19.96 -13.63 31.06
CA ALA A 195 -20.16 -12.85 32.27
C ALA A 195 -19.14 -11.73 32.46
N GLY A 196 -18.15 -11.58 31.53
CA GLY A 196 -17.08 -10.59 31.61
C GLY A 196 -16.13 -10.84 32.79
N VAL A 197 -15.92 -12.13 33.15
CA VAL A 197 -15.10 -12.55 34.29
C VAL A 197 -14.17 -13.69 33.86
N ASN A 198 -12.89 -13.53 34.13
CA ASN A 198 -11.88 -14.56 33.97
C ASN A 198 -11.65 -15.31 35.28
N ALA A 199 -11.88 -16.60 35.30
CA ALA A 199 -11.61 -17.48 36.43
C ALA A 199 -10.28 -18.21 36.26
N SER A 200 -9.46 -18.25 37.29
CA SER A 200 -8.19 -18.99 37.33
C SER A 200 -8.05 -19.76 38.66
N ILE A 201 -7.42 -20.95 38.60
CA ILE A 201 -7.17 -21.77 39.78
C ILE A 201 -5.76 -21.47 40.30
N VAL A 202 -5.70 -21.06 41.56
CA VAL A 202 -4.44 -20.85 42.32
C VAL A 202 -4.25 -21.96 43.33
N SER A 203 -3.23 -22.78 43.16
CA SER A 203 -2.90 -23.89 44.07
C SER A 203 -1.85 -23.46 45.07
N VAL A 204 -2.18 -23.49 46.36
CA VAL A 204 -1.27 -23.17 47.46
C VAL A 204 -0.56 -24.44 47.93
N SER A 205 -1.26 -25.59 47.92
CA SER A 205 -0.70 -26.90 48.24
C SER A 205 -1.38 -28.00 47.42
N PRO A 206 -0.94 -29.27 47.48
CA PRO A 206 -1.61 -30.37 46.79
C PRO A 206 -3.08 -30.59 47.16
N THR A 207 -3.53 -30.02 48.28
CA THR A 207 -4.91 -30.17 48.81
C THR A 207 -5.56 -28.82 49.18
N GLU A 208 -5.05 -27.73 48.62
CA GLU A 208 -5.60 -26.39 48.88
C GLU A 208 -5.51 -25.54 47.60
N HIS A 209 -6.66 -25.35 46.97
CA HIS A 209 -6.84 -24.65 45.70
C HIS A 209 -7.91 -23.58 45.84
N TYR A 210 -7.72 -22.45 45.21
CA TYR A 210 -8.67 -21.36 45.20
C TYR A 210 -9.05 -21.02 43.77
N LEU A 211 -10.33 -20.72 43.52
CA LEU A 211 -10.76 -20.11 42.30
C LEU A 211 -10.68 -18.60 42.45
N VAL A 212 -9.81 -17.96 41.71
CA VAL A 212 -9.68 -16.50 41.62
C VAL A 212 -10.46 -16.03 40.40
N MET A 213 -11.35 -15.10 40.62
CA MET A 213 -12.15 -14.46 39.57
C MET A 213 -11.73 -13.02 39.43
N THR A 214 -11.42 -12.61 38.20
CA THR A 214 -11.00 -11.24 37.86
C THR A 214 -11.94 -10.72 36.81
N ALA A 215 -12.55 -9.56 37.00
CA ALA A 215 -13.31 -8.89 35.97
C ALA A 215 -12.42 -8.59 34.75
N GLU A 216 -12.91 -8.82 33.53
CA GLU A 216 -12.17 -8.58 32.29
C GLU A 216 -11.87 -7.11 32.10
N ASP A 217 -12.85 -6.26 32.40
CA ASP A 217 -12.73 -4.81 32.32
C ASP A 217 -12.49 -4.19 33.71
N THR A 218 -11.82 -3.03 33.71
CA THR A 218 -11.64 -2.20 34.88
C THR A 218 -12.90 -1.38 35.19
N GLY A 219 -12.92 -0.77 36.37
CA GLY A 219 -13.97 0.19 36.76
C GLY A 219 -15.07 -0.38 37.63
N THR A 220 -15.72 0.49 38.38
CA THR A 220 -16.76 0.12 39.35
C THR A 220 -18.01 -0.50 38.71
N ALA A 221 -18.32 -0.11 37.50
CA ALA A 221 -19.44 -0.65 36.72
C ALA A 221 -19.25 -2.12 36.33
N ASN A 222 -17.99 -2.58 36.23
CA ASN A 222 -17.60 -3.92 35.79
C ASN A 222 -17.27 -4.85 36.98
N ALA A 223 -17.62 -4.45 38.19
CA ALA A 223 -17.40 -5.28 39.38
C ALA A 223 -18.15 -6.62 39.26
N VAL A 224 -17.50 -7.71 39.68
CA VAL A 224 -18.14 -9.03 39.75
C VAL A 224 -19.34 -8.94 40.72
N ASN A 225 -20.51 -9.27 40.27
CA ASN A 225 -21.75 -9.18 41.01
C ASN A 225 -22.54 -10.48 40.90
N PHE A 226 -22.95 -11.01 42.04
CA PHE A 226 -23.87 -12.15 42.14
C PHE A 226 -25.28 -11.63 42.45
N ALA A 227 -26.25 -11.92 41.63
CA ALA A 227 -27.63 -11.46 41.81
C ALA A 227 -28.24 -12.00 43.13
N GLY A 228 -27.99 -11.32 44.24
CA GLY A 228 -28.53 -11.61 45.55
C GLY A 228 -27.89 -12.77 46.32
N GLY A 229 -26.87 -13.45 45.74
CA GLY A 229 -26.28 -14.67 46.30
C GLY A 229 -27.30 -15.83 46.47
N ASN A 230 -26.80 -17.02 46.61
CA ASN A 230 -27.63 -18.19 46.94
C ASN A 230 -26.80 -19.28 47.64
N ALA A 231 -27.44 -20.39 48.04
CA ALA A 231 -26.75 -21.47 48.74
C ALA A 231 -25.54 -22.04 47.97
N THR A 232 -25.54 -21.96 46.63
CA THR A 232 -24.46 -22.40 45.76
C THR A 232 -23.28 -21.42 45.86
N THR A 233 -23.50 -20.10 45.71
CA THR A 233 -22.47 -19.08 45.80
C THR A 233 -21.89 -18.98 47.20
N ASP A 234 -22.73 -19.12 48.24
CA ASP A 234 -22.28 -19.14 49.64
C ASP A 234 -21.43 -20.37 49.95
N SER A 235 -21.80 -21.53 49.39
CA SER A 235 -21.06 -22.79 49.55
C SER A 235 -19.70 -22.74 48.93
N PHE A 236 -19.55 -22.11 47.75
CA PHE A 236 -18.24 -21.89 47.10
C PHE A 236 -17.40 -20.77 47.73
N GLY A 237 -18.02 -20.03 48.65
CA GLY A 237 -17.36 -18.87 49.30
C GLY A 237 -17.27 -17.66 48.38
N PHE A 238 -18.09 -17.56 47.37
CA PHE A 238 -18.21 -16.38 46.51
C PHE A 238 -18.95 -15.26 47.25
N THR A 239 -20.03 -15.64 47.97
CA THR A 239 -20.83 -14.70 48.75
C THR A 239 -20.76 -14.99 50.28
N ASP A 240 -21.15 -14.01 51.10
CA ASP A 240 -21.02 -13.99 52.55
C ASP A 240 -22.30 -14.48 53.28
N GLY A 241 -23.26 -15.03 52.58
CA GLY A 241 -24.55 -15.49 53.11
C GLY A 241 -25.61 -14.39 53.24
N VAL A 242 -25.28 -13.13 52.93
CA VAL A 242 -26.19 -11.98 52.85
C VAL A 242 -26.14 -11.29 51.48
N GLY A 243 -25.38 -11.89 50.54
CA GLY A 243 -25.30 -11.47 49.14
C GLY A 243 -24.12 -10.54 48.79
N GLY A 244 -23.25 -10.23 49.77
CA GLY A 244 -21.97 -9.52 49.52
C GLY A 244 -20.85 -10.48 49.11
N ILE A 245 -19.79 -9.96 48.50
CA ILE A 245 -18.59 -10.74 48.19
C ILE A 245 -17.90 -11.15 49.50
N LYS A 246 -17.61 -12.45 49.63
CA LYS A 246 -17.00 -12.99 50.85
C LYS A 246 -15.53 -12.62 51.00
N THR A 247 -14.74 -12.75 49.94
CA THR A 247 -13.33 -12.45 49.97
C THR A 247 -12.95 -11.67 48.71
N GLU A 248 -12.92 -10.36 48.88
CA GLU A 248 -12.42 -9.43 47.86
C GLU A 248 -10.89 -9.34 47.96
N LEU A 249 -10.18 -9.44 46.84
CA LEU A 249 -8.73 -9.28 46.75
C LEU A 249 -8.37 -7.88 46.28
N THR A 250 -9.10 -7.38 45.26
CA THR A 250 -8.95 -6.02 44.77
C THR A 250 -10.34 -5.45 44.46
N ALA A 251 -10.65 -4.30 45.03
CA ALA A 251 -11.91 -3.61 44.74
C ALA A 251 -11.87 -3.01 43.32
N ALA A 252 -13.00 -3.07 42.63
CA ALA A 252 -13.17 -2.33 41.39
C ALA A 252 -13.07 -0.84 41.63
N GLN A 253 -12.30 -0.14 40.81
CA GLN A 253 -12.12 1.31 40.91
C GLN A 253 -12.15 1.94 39.50
N ASP A 254 -12.70 3.17 39.43
CA ASP A 254 -12.64 4.00 38.25
C ASP A 254 -11.33 4.83 38.27
N ALA A 255 -10.81 5.17 37.10
CA ALA A 255 -9.78 6.19 37.00
C ALA A 255 -10.38 7.55 37.41
N ILE A 256 -9.59 8.37 38.08
CA ILE A 256 -9.94 9.75 38.48
C ILE A 256 -8.84 10.67 38.01
N ILE A 257 -9.19 11.63 37.13
CA ILE A 257 -8.27 12.61 36.58
C ILE A 257 -8.84 14.02 36.71
N ASP A 258 -7.95 15.01 36.70
CA ASP A 258 -8.28 16.41 36.48
C ASP A 258 -7.67 16.86 35.15
N VAL A 259 -8.43 17.58 34.35
CA VAL A 259 -7.96 18.10 33.05
C VAL A 259 -8.34 19.58 32.94
N ASP A 260 -7.36 20.43 32.66
CA ASP A 260 -7.51 21.88 32.46
C ASP A 260 -8.27 22.60 33.57
N GLY A 261 -8.11 22.12 34.80
CA GLY A 261 -8.77 22.65 36.00
C GLY A 261 -10.19 22.12 36.21
N ILE A 262 -10.69 21.23 35.37
CA ILE A 262 -11.93 20.45 35.59
C ILE A 262 -11.54 19.24 36.44
N THR A 263 -12.07 19.18 37.66
CA THR A 263 -11.67 18.18 38.63
C THR A 263 -12.64 17.00 38.75
N GLY A 264 -12.12 15.82 39.08
CA GLY A 264 -12.92 14.66 39.41
C GLY A 264 -13.57 14.00 38.20
N ILE A 265 -12.94 14.06 37.05
CA ILE A 265 -13.38 13.31 35.83
C ILE A 265 -13.13 11.83 36.10
N THR A 266 -14.17 11.01 35.97
CA THR A 266 -14.09 9.56 36.23
C THR A 266 -14.31 8.75 34.95
N ARG A 267 -13.50 7.69 34.79
CA ARG A 267 -13.66 6.72 33.68
C ARG A 267 -13.41 5.30 34.20
N SER A 268 -14.16 4.37 33.63
CA SER A 268 -14.00 2.95 33.99
C SER A 268 -12.76 2.29 33.44
N THR A 269 -12.04 2.94 32.54
CA THR A 269 -10.84 2.46 31.85
C THR A 269 -9.65 3.41 32.07
N ASN A 270 -8.42 2.88 31.89
CA ASN A 270 -7.20 3.67 31.89
C ASN A 270 -6.84 4.20 30.50
N ALA A 271 -7.45 3.69 29.43
CA ALA A 271 -7.38 4.25 28.09
C ALA A 271 -8.59 5.19 27.89
N ILE A 272 -8.34 6.49 27.81
CA ILE A 272 -9.35 7.55 27.82
C ILE A 272 -9.25 8.36 26.53
N ASP A 273 -10.26 8.30 25.69
CA ASP A 273 -10.31 8.92 24.36
C ASP A 273 -11.47 9.93 24.18
N ASP A 274 -12.23 10.17 25.23
CA ASP A 274 -13.47 10.96 25.18
C ASP A 274 -13.45 12.23 26.05
N VAL A 275 -12.30 12.60 26.61
CA VAL A 275 -12.14 13.77 27.48
C VAL A 275 -11.56 14.96 26.74
N LEU A 276 -10.62 14.71 25.86
CA LEU A 276 -10.01 15.71 24.98
C LEU A 276 -10.23 15.27 23.52
N GLU A 277 -10.82 16.12 22.71
CA GLU A 277 -11.13 15.80 21.31
C GLU A 277 -9.85 15.44 20.52
N GLY A 278 -9.83 14.27 19.90
CA GLY A 278 -8.71 13.79 19.12
C GLY A 278 -7.48 13.34 19.93
N ILE A 279 -7.57 13.27 21.27
CA ILE A 279 -6.46 12.88 22.14
C ILE A 279 -6.83 11.65 22.95
N THR A 280 -6.01 10.60 22.86
CA THR A 280 -6.10 9.42 23.71
C THR A 280 -5.06 9.48 24.82
N LEU A 281 -5.50 9.26 26.06
CA LEU A 281 -4.67 9.23 27.26
C LEU A 281 -4.61 7.79 27.79
N ASP A 282 -3.43 7.17 27.76
CA ASP A 282 -3.17 5.86 28.37
C ASP A 282 -2.52 6.05 29.75
N LEU A 283 -3.26 5.81 30.82
CA LEU A 283 -2.79 6.01 32.20
C LEU A 283 -1.98 4.80 32.70
N PHE A 284 -0.74 5.02 33.09
CA PHE A 284 0.16 3.98 33.62
C PHE A 284 0.37 4.09 35.15
N GLY A 285 0.26 5.31 35.68
CA GLY A 285 0.49 5.59 37.09
C GLY A 285 -0.38 6.73 37.61
N ALA A 286 -0.63 6.76 38.91
CA ALA A 286 -1.37 7.83 39.58
C ALA A 286 -0.44 8.56 40.57
N GLU A 287 -0.34 9.88 40.41
CA GLU A 287 0.48 10.74 41.30
C GLU A 287 -0.18 12.11 41.46
N PRO A 288 -1.03 12.28 42.47
CA PRO A 288 -1.82 13.51 42.67
C PRO A 288 -0.99 14.79 42.90
N ASN A 289 0.29 14.65 43.22
CA ASN A 289 1.18 15.79 43.44
C ASN A 289 1.99 16.19 42.19
N THR A 290 1.82 15.45 41.09
CA THR A 290 2.45 15.75 39.79
C THR A 290 1.39 16.27 38.84
N GLU A 291 1.60 17.46 38.29
CA GLU A 291 0.85 17.99 37.15
C GLU A 291 1.63 17.69 35.85
N ILE A 292 0.97 17.10 34.90
CA ILE A 292 1.51 16.77 33.58
C ILE A 292 1.04 17.83 32.62
N ASN A 293 1.97 18.50 31.92
CA ASN A 293 1.65 19.39 30.81
C ASN A 293 1.77 18.58 29.51
N ILE A 294 0.70 18.55 28.74
CA ILE A 294 0.59 17.92 27.43
C ILE A 294 0.59 19.05 26.41
N GLU A 295 1.61 19.10 25.57
CA GLU A 295 1.73 20.05 24.47
C GLU A 295 1.47 19.35 23.16
N ILE A 296 0.41 19.75 22.46
CA ILE A 296 0.04 19.22 21.16
C ILE A 296 0.57 20.18 20.11
N GLU A 297 1.41 19.67 19.23
CA GLU A 297 2.02 20.40 18.13
C GLU A 297 1.83 19.64 16.81
N GLN A 298 2.02 20.33 15.71
CA GLN A 298 2.05 19.70 14.39
C GLN A 298 3.29 18.80 14.28
N ASN A 299 3.15 17.61 13.67
CA ASN A 299 4.24 16.65 13.51
C ASN A 299 5.15 17.00 12.32
N LEU A 300 5.96 18.03 12.48
CA LEU A 300 6.86 18.50 11.43
C LEU A 300 7.87 17.43 10.99
N ASN A 301 8.25 16.50 11.85
CA ASN A 301 9.19 15.42 11.52
C ASN A 301 8.58 14.43 10.51
N GLU A 302 7.30 14.14 10.63
CA GLU A 302 6.58 13.25 9.71
C GLU A 302 6.43 13.90 8.34
N ILE A 303 6.07 15.20 8.30
CA ILE A 303 6.03 15.99 7.06
C ILE A 303 7.41 15.99 6.38
N GLN A 304 8.49 16.23 7.13
CA GLN A 304 9.86 16.17 6.61
C GLN A 304 10.19 14.78 6.04
N GLY A 305 9.80 13.72 6.75
CA GLY A 305 10.00 12.34 6.31
C GLY A 305 9.26 12.02 5.01
N ALA A 306 8.02 12.45 4.89
CA ALA A 306 7.21 12.27 3.69
C ALA A 306 7.79 13.04 2.48
N VAL A 307 8.21 14.30 2.68
CA VAL A 307 8.85 15.10 1.63
C VAL A 307 10.20 14.52 1.21
N GLN A 308 11.01 14.02 2.15
CA GLN A 308 12.26 13.33 1.84
C GLN A 308 11.98 12.06 1.02
N GLY A 309 10.97 11.26 1.39
CA GLY A 309 10.54 10.08 0.65
C GLY A 309 10.12 10.39 -0.78
N PHE A 310 9.40 11.50 -0.99
CA PHE A 310 9.07 12.01 -2.33
C PHE A 310 10.32 12.36 -3.13
N VAL A 311 11.26 13.12 -2.55
CA VAL A 311 12.51 13.53 -3.21
C VAL A 311 13.33 12.31 -3.61
N ASP A 312 13.47 11.33 -2.72
CA ASP A 312 14.21 10.10 -2.98
C ASP A 312 13.56 9.28 -4.12
N ALA A 313 12.23 9.13 -4.10
CA ALA A 313 11.49 8.41 -5.14
C ALA A 313 11.53 9.13 -6.50
N TYR A 314 11.41 10.46 -6.52
CA TYR A 314 11.59 11.27 -7.72
C TYR A 314 13.01 11.11 -8.30
N ASN A 315 14.02 11.18 -7.44
CA ASN A 315 15.41 11.02 -7.85
C ASN A 315 15.68 9.63 -8.42
N LEU A 316 15.08 8.57 -7.84
CA LEU A 316 15.16 7.21 -8.39
C LEU A 316 14.57 7.14 -9.82
N MET A 317 13.45 7.81 -10.06
CA MET A 317 12.83 7.91 -11.40
C MET A 317 13.77 8.66 -12.37
N LYS A 318 14.36 9.77 -11.95
CA LYS A 318 15.30 10.56 -12.75
C LYS A 318 16.58 9.79 -13.03
N GLU A 319 17.14 9.08 -12.04
CA GLU A 319 18.29 8.21 -12.20
C GLU A 319 18.03 7.14 -13.28
N PHE A 320 16.88 6.46 -13.21
CA PHE A 320 16.49 5.51 -14.24
C PHE A 320 16.45 6.15 -15.64
N ILE A 321 15.81 7.31 -15.79
CA ILE A 321 15.71 8.02 -17.07
C ILE A 321 17.10 8.40 -17.59
N ILE A 322 17.98 8.93 -16.75
CA ILE A 322 19.35 9.31 -17.09
C ILE A 322 20.15 8.08 -17.48
N ASP A 323 20.03 6.98 -16.75
CA ASP A 323 20.68 5.71 -17.02
C ASP A 323 20.32 5.14 -18.38
N GLN A 324 19.01 5.16 -18.74
CA GLN A 324 18.57 4.73 -20.07
C GLN A 324 19.18 5.57 -21.19
N ARG A 325 19.41 6.85 -20.97
CA ARG A 325 19.90 7.81 -21.98
C ARG A 325 21.42 7.95 -22.01
N THR A 326 22.11 7.46 -20.99
CA THR A 326 23.58 7.55 -20.90
C THR A 326 24.23 6.39 -21.63
N GLN A 327 25.21 6.70 -22.46
CA GLN A 327 26.01 5.69 -23.16
C GLN A 327 26.95 4.99 -22.18
N ARG A 328 26.78 3.68 -22.02
CA ARG A 328 27.64 2.85 -21.16
C ARG A 328 28.64 2.06 -22.00
N VAL A 329 29.86 1.86 -21.49
CA VAL A 329 30.85 0.97 -22.07
C VAL A 329 30.76 -0.40 -21.39
N ARG A 330 30.32 -1.41 -22.12
CA ARG A 330 30.03 -2.75 -21.59
C ARG A 330 31.25 -3.59 -21.23
N SER A 331 32.42 -3.28 -21.78
CA SER A 331 33.68 -3.96 -21.45
C SER A 331 34.88 -3.05 -21.64
N GLU A 332 35.85 -3.14 -20.73
CA GLU A 332 37.17 -2.51 -20.91
C GLU A 332 38.04 -3.43 -21.77
N GLY A 333 38.48 -2.98 -22.94
CA GLY A 333 39.37 -3.71 -23.81
C GLY A 333 39.21 -3.43 -25.33
N GLU A 334 40.02 -4.06 -26.16
CA GLU A 334 39.86 -4.03 -27.63
C GLU A 334 38.51 -4.73 -27.99
N GLY A 335 37.55 -3.94 -28.46
CA GLY A 335 36.20 -4.40 -28.77
C GLY A 335 35.13 -3.95 -27.78
N ALA A 336 35.43 -2.96 -26.92
CA ALA A 336 34.42 -2.34 -26.07
C ALA A 336 33.29 -1.74 -26.91
N GLU A 337 32.06 -2.21 -26.72
CA GLU A 337 30.88 -1.68 -27.38
C GLU A 337 30.19 -0.69 -26.43
N SER A 338 29.87 0.49 -26.97
CA SER A 338 29.06 1.47 -26.26
C SER A 338 27.59 1.17 -26.51
N GLU A 339 26.83 0.97 -25.46
CA GLU A 339 25.43 0.64 -25.54
C GLU A 339 24.60 1.64 -24.71
N PHE A 340 23.49 2.09 -25.26
CA PHE A 340 22.50 2.86 -24.52
C PHE A 340 21.54 1.91 -23.83
N GLY A 341 20.77 2.41 -22.85
CA GLY A 341 19.67 1.66 -22.28
C GLY A 341 18.61 1.31 -23.32
N ALA A 342 17.80 0.30 -23.04
CA ALA A 342 16.80 -0.23 -23.96
C ALA A 342 15.76 0.82 -24.40
N LEU A 343 15.48 1.82 -23.55
CA LEU A 343 14.52 2.90 -23.78
C LEU A 343 15.17 4.25 -24.15
N ALA A 344 16.46 4.29 -24.50
CA ALA A 344 17.21 5.53 -24.76
C ALA A 344 16.55 6.47 -25.77
N PHE A 345 15.95 5.91 -26.81
CA PHE A 345 15.30 6.64 -27.91
C PHE A 345 13.76 6.53 -27.87
N ASP A 346 13.24 6.04 -26.77
CA ASP A 346 11.84 5.85 -26.59
C ASP A 346 11.10 7.19 -26.43
N SER A 347 9.91 7.31 -27.05
CA SER A 347 9.10 8.53 -27.03
C SER A 347 8.36 8.71 -25.71
N THR A 348 7.90 7.61 -25.13
CA THR A 348 7.16 7.59 -23.87
C THR A 348 8.07 8.01 -22.72
N LEU A 349 9.30 7.45 -22.65
CA LEU A 349 10.29 7.85 -21.64
C LEU A 349 10.65 9.35 -21.74
N ARG A 350 10.76 9.89 -22.96
CA ARG A 350 11.01 11.34 -23.16
C ARG A 350 9.83 12.21 -22.75
N SER A 351 8.61 11.75 -22.97
CA SER A 351 7.41 12.46 -22.54
C SER A 351 7.35 12.50 -21.01
N ILE A 352 7.60 11.37 -20.35
CA ILE A 352 7.64 11.28 -18.89
C ILE A 352 8.70 12.24 -18.32
N ASP A 353 9.92 12.24 -18.84
CA ASP A 353 11.00 13.14 -18.39
C ASP A 353 10.61 14.62 -18.48
N ARG A 354 9.95 15.00 -19.57
CA ARG A 354 9.49 16.38 -19.78
C ARG A 354 8.36 16.75 -18.80
N GLU A 355 7.33 15.95 -18.69
CA GLU A 355 6.17 16.21 -17.83
C GLU A 355 6.58 16.28 -16.35
N LEU A 356 7.45 15.36 -15.88
CA LEU A 356 8.01 15.42 -14.53
C LEU A 356 8.74 16.75 -14.28
N GLY A 357 9.56 17.20 -15.25
CA GLY A 357 10.28 18.47 -15.13
C GLY A 357 9.36 19.70 -15.14
N GLU A 358 8.29 19.69 -15.93
CA GLU A 358 7.30 20.77 -15.98
C GLU A 358 6.51 20.86 -14.67
N MET A 359 6.04 19.74 -14.11
CA MET A 359 5.27 19.69 -12.87
C MET A 359 6.06 20.15 -11.65
N ILE A 360 7.34 19.77 -11.54
CA ILE A 360 8.22 20.21 -10.44
C ILE A 360 8.45 21.73 -10.46
N ASN A 361 8.43 22.36 -11.62
CA ASN A 361 8.61 23.80 -11.76
C ASN A 361 7.29 24.59 -11.81
N THR A 362 6.16 23.92 -11.59
CA THR A 362 4.85 24.56 -11.64
C THR A 362 4.70 25.61 -10.52
N VAL A 363 4.08 26.73 -10.86
CA VAL A 363 3.62 27.73 -9.89
C VAL A 363 2.20 27.38 -9.48
N ILE A 364 1.97 27.18 -8.19
CA ILE A 364 0.64 26.83 -7.66
C ILE A 364 -0.22 28.09 -7.59
N PRO A 365 -1.36 28.14 -8.33
CA PRO A 365 -2.28 29.28 -8.30
C PRO A 365 -2.87 29.46 -6.90
N GLY A 366 -2.95 30.72 -6.43
CA GLY A 366 -3.54 31.02 -5.13
C GLY A 366 -2.68 30.68 -3.92
N ALA A 367 -1.48 30.18 -4.13
CA ALA A 367 -0.54 29.95 -3.04
C ALA A 367 -0.05 31.27 -2.42
N ASP A 368 0.33 31.21 -1.15
CA ASP A 368 0.81 32.37 -0.39
C ASP A 368 2.12 32.93 -0.99
N SER A 369 2.35 34.23 -0.82
CA SER A 369 3.59 34.87 -1.28
C SER A 369 4.81 34.23 -0.63
N GLY A 370 5.73 33.68 -1.43
CA GLY A 370 6.91 32.94 -0.96
C GLY A 370 6.69 31.44 -0.80
N TYR A 371 5.48 30.91 -1.11
CA TYR A 371 5.10 29.51 -1.00
C TYR A 371 4.38 29.01 -2.28
N ALA A 372 4.75 29.54 -3.44
CA ALA A 372 4.08 29.20 -4.69
C ALA A 372 4.82 28.15 -5.53
N THR A 373 6.06 27.80 -5.20
CA THR A 373 6.88 26.81 -5.90
C THR A 373 7.74 26.01 -4.92
N LEU A 374 8.15 24.79 -5.31
CA LEU A 374 9.08 23.96 -4.52
C LEU A 374 10.39 24.69 -4.20
N GLY A 375 10.96 25.44 -5.15
CA GLY A 375 12.20 26.20 -4.95
C GLY A 375 12.09 27.30 -3.88
N GLN A 376 10.91 27.87 -3.67
CA GLN A 376 10.68 28.87 -2.62
C GLN A 376 10.75 28.28 -1.21
N ILE A 377 10.41 27.02 -1.05
CA ILE A 377 10.47 26.30 0.22
C ILE A 377 11.78 25.47 0.39
N GLY A 378 12.77 25.61 -0.51
CA GLY A 378 14.06 24.96 -0.38
C GLY A 378 14.19 23.61 -1.09
N ILE A 379 13.27 23.24 -1.98
CA ILE A 379 13.39 22.03 -2.79
C ILE A 379 13.72 22.47 -4.22
N GLU A 380 14.98 22.25 -4.62
CA GLU A 380 15.53 22.79 -5.87
C GLU A 380 16.07 21.66 -6.75
N ILE A 381 16.16 21.91 -8.06
CA ILE A 381 16.79 20.97 -9.00
C ILE A 381 18.28 21.25 -9.02
N GLY A 382 19.10 20.27 -8.62
CA GLY A 382 20.55 20.30 -8.66
C GLY A 382 21.13 20.28 -10.09
N ALA A 383 22.45 20.41 -10.18
CA ALA A 383 23.17 20.42 -11.47
C ALA A 383 23.09 19.06 -12.21
N ASP A 384 22.77 17.98 -11.52
CA ASP A 384 22.57 16.62 -12.00
C ASP A 384 21.13 16.31 -12.41
N PHE A 385 20.25 17.31 -12.38
CA PHE A 385 18.80 17.21 -12.61
C PHE A 385 18.03 16.42 -11.54
N MET A 386 18.64 16.15 -10.39
CA MET A 386 18.02 15.58 -9.21
C MET A 386 17.42 16.67 -8.31
N LEU A 387 16.45 16.31 -7.49
CA LEU A 387 15.93 17.20 -6.44
C LEU A 387 16.87 17.19 -5.24
N GLU A 388 17.16 18.36 -4.71
CA GLU A 388 17.92 18.57 -3.48
C GLU A 388 17.07 19.37 -2.48
N ILE A 389 17.16 19.03 -1.18
CA ILE A 389 16.49 19.77 -0.11
C ILE A 389 17.50 20.61 0.64
N ASP A 390 17.34 21.93 0.61
CA ASP A 390 17.95 22.84 1.57
C ASP A 390 17.17 22.72 2.91
N GLN A 391 17.71 21.93 3.81
CA GLN A 391 17.06 21.58 5.09
C GLN A 391 16.75 22.82 5.94
N ASP A 392 17.65 23.80 5.97
CA ASP A 392 17.46 25.02 6.77
C ASP A 392 16.28 25.84 6.23
N LYS A 393 16.23 26.04 4.92
CA LYS A 393 15.17 26.78 4.24
C LYS A 393 13.84 26.04 4.30
N PHE A 394 13.84 24.71 4.18
CA PHE A 394 12.64 23.91 4.27
C PHE A 394 12.07 23.88 5.69
N ASN A 395 12.92 23.74 6.71
CA ASN A 395 12.51 23.81 8.11
C ASN A 395 11.94 25.17 8.47
N ASP A 396 12.60 26.24 8.03
CA ASP A 396 12.08 27.60 8.22
C ASP A 396 10.71 27.78 7.54
N ALA A 397 10.49 27.22 6.35
CA ALA A 397 9.22 27.27 5.67
C ALA A 397 8.13 26.52 6.45
N LEU A 398 8.41 25.30 6.94
CA LEU A 398 7.48 24.51 7.72
C LEU A 398 7.09 25.21 9.03
N VAL A 399 8.05 25.70 9.80
CA VAL A 399 7.78 26.36 11.08
C VAL A 399 7.00 27.65 10.92
N ASN A 400 7.26 28.42 9.87
CA ASN A 400 6.62 29.74 9.69
C ASN A 400 5.25 29.65 9.01
N ASN A 401 5.00 28.68 8.13
CA ASN A 401 3.75 28.54 7.39
C ASN A 401 3.56 27.12 6.85
N THR A 402 3.19 26.19 7.70
CA THR A 402 2.92 24.79 7.31
C THR A 402 1.77 24.71 6.29
N ASP A 403 0.73 25.51 6.44
CA ASP A 403 -0.39 25.56 5.49
C ASP A 403 0.06 26.02 4.10
N GLY A 404 0.98 26.99 4.04
CA GLY A 404 1.60 27.40 2.77
C GLY A 404 2.41 26.30 2.12
N VAL A 405 3.17 25.53 2.91
CA VAL A 405 3.88 24.34 2.43
C VAL A 405 2.89 23.27 1.96
N ARG A 406 1.82 22.99 2.72
CA ARG A 406 0.76 22.06 2.35
C ARG A 406 0.18 22.36 0.97
N LYS A 407 -0.17 23.61 0.70
CA LYS A 407 -0.73 24.07 -0.58
C LYS A 407 0.19 23.83 -1.78
N ILE A 408 1.51 23.79 -1.57
CA ILE A 408 2.45 23.46 -2.65
C ILE A 408 2.35 21.99 -3.06
N PHE A 409 2.10 21.09 -2.10
CA PHE A 409 2.06 19.65 -2.37
C PHE A 409 0.65 19.13 -2.57
N ALA A 410 -0.25 19.50 -1.71
CA ALA A 410 -1.56 18.90 -1.55
C ALA A 410 -2.64 19.55 -2.43
N PHE A 411 -3.72 18.83 -2.59
CA PHE A 411 -4.99 19.41 -2.97
C PHE A 411 -5.52 20.27 -1.82
N ASP A 412 -5.93 21.47 -2.12
CA ASP A 412 -6.56 22.38 -1.14
C ASP A 412 -7.84 22.96 -1.73
N ALA A 413 -8.92 22.96 -0.95
CA ALA A 413 -10.21 23.42 -1.41
C ALA A 413 -10.95 24.19 -0.32
N SER A 414 -11.68 25.22 -0.73
CA SER A 414 -12.55 25.98 0.16
C SER A 414 -13.87 26.32 -0.51
N THR A 415 -14.91 26.44 0.31
CA THR A 415 -16.25 26.83 -0.13
C THR A 415 -16.77 27.97 0.72
N SER A 416 -17.57 28.85 0.13
CA SER A 416 -18.19 29.98 0.87
C SER A 416 -19.40 29.56 1.72
N ASP A 417 -19.83 28.30 1.62
CA ASP A 417 -20.96 27.75 2.38
C ASP A 417 -20.58 26.39 2.99
N SER A 418 -20.64 26.26 4.31
CA SER A 418 -20.28 25.06 5.05
C SER A 418 -21.13 23.82 4.74
N ARG A 419 -22.25 24.00 4.01
CA ARG A 419 -23.07 22.87 3.54
C ARG A 419 -22.50 22.22 2.28
N VAL A 420 -21.52 22.83 1.64
CA VAL A 420 -20.84 22.30 0.45
C VAL A 420 -19.41 21.99 0.79
N SER A 421 -18.95 20.81 0.44
CA SER A 421 -17.56 20.41 0.52
C SER A 421 -17.09 19.77 -0.79
N VAL A 422 -15.83 19.95 -1.13
CA VAL A 422 -15.19 19.22 -2.22
C VAL A 422 -14.83 17.84 -1.71
N VAL A 423 -15.32 16.80 -2.39
CA VAL A 423 -15.14 15.39 -1.95
C VAL A 423 -14.39 14.55 -2.97
N GLY A 424 -14.11 15.11 -4.15
CA GLY A 424 -13.33 14.43 -5.17
C GLY A 424 -13.17 15.27 -6.44
N PHE A 425 -12.28 14.83 -7.29
CA PHE A 425 -12.02 15.38 -8.62
C PHE A 425 -11.34 14.32 -9.48
N ASP A 426 -11.29 14.54 -10.79
CA ASP A 426 -10.50 13.72 -11.70
C ASP A 426 -9.26 14.49 -12.21
N GLN A 427 -8.43 13.82 -12.97
CA GLN A 427 -7.21 14.43 -13.52
C GLN A 427 -7.47 15.61 -14.49
N ASN A 428 -8.65 15.68 -15.09
CA ASN A 428 -9.02 16.76 -16.01
C ASN A 428 -9.50 18.01 -15.27
N THR A 429 -9.83 17.88 -13.99
CA THR A 429 -10.27 18.97 -13.13
C THR A 429 -9.12 19.93 -12.92
N GLN A 430 -9.30 21.20 -13.34
CA GLN A 430 -8.28 22.25 -13.19
C GLN A 430 -8.81 23.41 -12.36
N PRO A 431 -7.96 24.09 -11.57
CA PRO A 431 -8.33 25.33 -10.90
C PRO A 431 -8.83 26.38 -11.91
N ASN A 432 -9.82 27.16 -11.51
CA ASN A 432 -10.23 28.33 -12.29
C ASN A 432 -9.20 29.44 -12.11
N VAL A 433 -8.56 29.89 -13.18
CA VAL A 433 -7.56 30.96 -13.13
C VAL A 433 -7.88 32.04 -14.16
N ASP A 434 -7.63 33.31 -13.81
CA ASP A 434 -7.75 34.40 -14.76
C ASP A 434 -6.60 34.41 -15.79
N GLY A 435 -6.68 35.32 -16.76
CA GLY A 435 -5.65 35.48 -17.80
C GLY A 435 -4.26 35.87 -17.28
N SER A 436 -4.10 36.13 -15.98
CA SER A 436 -2.85 36.44 -15.28
C SER A 436 -2.38 35.28 -14.39
N GLY A 437 -3.12 34.18 -14.34
CA GLY A 437 -2.83 33.02 -13.50
C GLY A 437 -3.30 33.10 -12.05
N ASN A 438 -4.11 34.12 -11.70
CA ASN A 438 -4.66 34.24 -10.35
C ASN A 438 -5.86 33.30 -10.18
N LEU A 439 -5.93 32.66 -9.02
CA LEU A 439 -7.04 31.77 -8.66
C LEU A 439 -8.35 32.54 -8.61
N GLN A 440 -9.38 31.98 -9.22
CA GLN A 440 -10.74 32.48 -9.24
C GLN A 440 -11.69 31.41 -8.73
N PRO A 441 -12.84 31.76 -8.11
CA PRO A 441 -13.82 30.76 -7.71
C PRO A 441 -14.56 30.17 -8.92
N TYR A 442 -15.01 28.93 -8.76
CA TYR A 442 -16.20 28.45 -9.44
C TYR A 442 -17.43 28.82 -8.62
N TYR A 443 -18.57 28.96 -9.27
CA TYR A 443 -19.84 29.28 -8.63
C TYR A 443 -20.79 28.12 -8.78
N LEU A 444 -21.25 27.55 -7.64
CA LEU A 444 -22.23 26.49 -7.60
C LEU A 444 -23.60 27.04 -7.32
N ASP A 445 -24.55 26.73 -8.20
CA ASP A 445 -25.97 26.99 -8.05
C ASP A 445 -26.73 25.68 -7.86
N ILE A 446 -27.53 25.59 -6.77
CA ILE A 446 -28.41 24.45 -6.50
C ILE A 446 -29.84 24.99 -6.60
N SER A 447 -30.57 24.59 -7.65
CA SER A 447 -31.90 25.08 -7.96
C SER A 447 -33.04 24.14 -7.60
N GLY A 448 -32.73 22.88 -7.25
CA GLY A 448 -33.73 21.90 -6.84
C GLY A 448 -33.19 20.80 -5.97
N THR A 449 -33.97 20.47 -4.92
CA THR A 449 -33.73 19.29 -4.08
C THR A 449 -35.05 18.53 -3.92
N ASP A 450 -34.98 17.20 -3.71
CA ASP A 450 -36.15 16.40 -3.37
C ASP A 450 -36.55 16.56 -1.88
N ALA A 451 -37.63 15.89 -1.47
CA ALA A 451 -38.11 15.93 -0.09
C ALA A 451 -37.15 15.30 0.95
N SER A 452 -36.12 14.61 0.48
CA SER A 452 -35.06 13.98 1.31
C SER A 452 -33.77 14.77 1.33
N GLY A 453 -33.70 15.93 0.62
CA GLY A 453 -32.52 16.78 0.54
C GLY A 453 -31.52 16.39 -0.57
N ASN A 454 -31.84 15.39 -1.40
CA ASN A 454 -30.99 15.06 -2.52
C ASN A 454 -31.07 16.15 -3.60
N VAL A 455 -29.94 16.53 -4.14
CA VAL A 455 -29.85 17.51 -5.24
C VAL A 455 -30.42 16.91 -6.51
N ILE A 456 -31.41 17.58 -7.11
CA ILE A 456 -32.04 17.18 -8.38
C ILE A 456 -31.65 18.11 -9.54
N GLN A 457 -31.13 19.30 -9.25
CA GLN A 457 -30.63 20.23 -10.27
C GLN A 457 -29.55 21.13 -9.67
N ALA A 458 -28.35 21.09 -10.25
CA ALA A 458 -27.24 21.97 -9.91
C ALA A 458 -26.51 22.43 -11.18
N ALA A 459 -25.81 23.55 -11.08
CA ALA A 459 -24.95 24.09 -12.13
C ALA A 459 -23.65 24.62 -11.52
N ILE A 460 -22.53 24.44 -12.23
CA ILE A 460 -21.24 25.01 -11.88
C ILE A 460 -20.82 25.96 -12.99
N SER A 461 -20.43 27.19 -12.66
CA SER A 461 -20.00 28.20 -13.62
C SER A 461 -18.70 28.88 -13.19
N THR A 462 -18.04 29.55 -14.15
CA THR A 462 -16.81 30.33 -13.89
C THR A 462 -17.11 31.78 -13.56
N THR A 463 -18.39 32.22 -13.56
CA THR A 463 -18.81 33.59 -13.28
C THR A 463 -20.07 33.59 -12.42
N ALA A 464 -20.13 34.48 -11.43
CA ALA A 464 -21.32 34.68 -10.58
C ALA A 464 -22.55 35.07 -11.42
N GLY A 465 -23.70 34.43 -11.13
CA GLY A 465 -24.94 34.63 -11.88
C GLY A 465 -24.84 34.25 -13.36
N GLY A 466 -23.78 33.63 -13.77
CA GLY A 466 -23.57 33.10 -15.12
C GLY A 466 -24.50 31.91 -15.32
N GLY A 467 -25.36 32.00 -16.34
CA GLY A 467 -26.20 30.86 -16.71
C GLY A 467 -25.36 29.59 -16.93
N VAL A 468 -25.99 28.45 -16.73
CA VAL A 468 -25.45 27.11 -16.78
C VAL A 468 -24.34 26.96 -17.83
N ILE A 469 -23.09 26.86 -17.39
CA ILE A 469 -21.98 26.39 -18.22
C ILE A 469 -21.80 24.94 -17.87
N GLY A 470 -22.44 24.08 -18.67
CA GLY A 470 -22.43 22.65 -18.53
C GLY A 470 -23.60 22.10 -17.72
N ASP A 471 -24.08 20.96 -18.16
CA ASP A 471 -24.99 20.13 -17.38
C ASP A 471 -24.22 19.57 -16.16
N GLY A 472 -24.17 20.34 -15.06
CA GLY A 472 -23.88 19.75 -13.78
C GLY A 472 -24.98 18.75 -13.48
N SER A 473 -24.86 17.54 -14.01
CA SER A 473 -25.84 16.50 -13.75
C SER A 473 -25.66 16.00 -12.32
N ALA A 474 -26.51 16.51 -11.44
CA ALA A 474 -26.74 15.82 -10.18
C ALA A 474 -27.29 14.43 -10.52
N THR A 475 -26.57 13.39 -10.22
CA THR A 475 -27.10 12.02 -10.29
C THR A 475 -28.25 11.95 -9.29
N GLN A 476 -29.45 11.63 -9.77
CA GLN A 476 -30.67 11.48 -8.97
C GLN A 476 -30.44 10.39 -7.91
N SER A 477 -30.19 10.69 -6.72
CA SER A 477 -30.10 9.84 -5.52
C SER A 477 -28.86 10.06 -4.67
N SER A 478 -27.98 10.99 -4.99
CA SER A 478 -26.83 11.29 -4.13
C SER A 478 -26.75 12.79 -3.82
N GLN A 479 -26.22 13.09 -2.67
CA GLN A 479 -25.86 14.44 -2.28
C GLN A 479 -24.58 14.92 -3.00
N VAL A 480 -24.00 14.08 -3.87
CA VAL A 480 -22.80 14.39 -4.64
C VAL A 480 -23.19 14.98 -6.00
N ILE A 481 -22.64 16.14 -6.28
CA ILE A 481 -22.76 16.88 -7.53
C ILE A 481 -21.46 16.69 -8.29
N THR A 482 -21.51 16.12 -9.49
CA THR A 482 -20.31 15.94 -10.34
C THR A 482 -20.42 16.85 -11.55
N ALA A 483 -19.40 17.67 -11.78
CA ALA A 483 -19.29 18.47 -13.00
C ALA A 483 -18.94 17.55 -14.20
N THR A 484 -19.77 17.58 -15.25
CA THR A 484 -19.66 16.67 -16.40
C THR A 484 -19.48 17.36 -17.75
N ASP A 485 -19.18 18.65 -17.74
CA ASP A 485 -18.96 19.42 -18.95
C ASP A 485 -17.47 19.41 -19.39
N ASN A 486 -17.22 19.87 -20.64
CA ASN A 486 -15.87 20.04 -21.16
C ASN A 486 -15.19 21.34 -20.68
N THR A 487 -15.49 21.78 -19.47
CA THR A 487 -14.84 22.95 -18.83
C THR A 487 -13.70 22.49 -17.94
N SER A 488 -12.95 23.44 -17.39
CA SER A 488 -11.89 23.17 -16.41
C SER A 488 -12.41 22.56 -15.10
N ALA A 489 -13.73 22.65 -14.82
CA ALA A 489 -14.36 22.00 -13.66
C ALA A 489 -14.70 20.51 -13.89
N ASN A 490 -14.54 20.00 -15.10
CA ASN A 490 -14.94 18.62 -15.42
C ASN A 490 -14.34 17.61 -14.42
N GLY A 491 -15.16 16.73 -13.87
CA GLY A 491 -14.76 15.74 -12.86
C GLY A 491 -14.78 16.23 -11.41
N LEU A 492 -14.98 17.52 -11.16
CA LEU A 492 -15.11 18.07 -9.79
C LEU A 492 -16.35 17.48 -9.12
N GLN A 493 -16.17 16.92 -7.92
CA GLN A 493 -17.23 16.35 -7.10
C GLN A 493 -17.43 17.15 -5.83
N LEU A 494 -18.66 17.61 -5.66
CA LEU A 494 -19.07 18.43 -4.53
C LEU A 494 -20.15 17.67 -3.74
N PHE A 495 -19.98 17.59 -2.43
CA PHE A 495 -20.99 17.05 -1.53
C PHE A 495 -21.82 18.18 -0.94
N PHE A 496 -23.14 18.07 -1.02
CA PHE A 496 -24.07 19.02 -0.43
C PHE A 496 -24.78 18.40 0.77
N ASN A 497 -24.51 18.92 1.95
CA ASN A 497 -25.18 18.54 3.21
C ASN A 497 -26.17 19.63 3.61
N GLY A 498 -27.20 19.85 2.80
CA GLY A 498 -28.16 20.92 3.01
C GLY A 498 -29.55 20.44 3.40
N ASP A 499 -30.25 21.29 4.17
CA ASP A 499 -31.66 21.13 4.42
C ASP A 499 -32.47 21.65 3.21
N PRO A 500 -33.28 20.80 2.55
CA PRO A 500 -34.09 21.20 1.39
C PRO A 500 -35.11 22.31 1.70
N SER A 501 -35.42 22.58 2.97
CA SER A 501 -36.35 23.63 3.38
C SER A 501 -35.79 25.05 3.26
N LEU A 502 -34.49 25.21 3.05
CA LEU A 502 -33.82 26.53 3.03
C LEU A 502 -33.89 27.27 1.68
N GLY A 503 -34.55 26.69 0.67
CA GLY A 503 -34.74 27.29 -0.65
C GLY A 503 -33.53 27.20 -1.58
N PRO A 504 -33.59 27.80 -2.79
CA PRO A 504 -32.50 27.75 -3.74
C PRO A 504 -31.22 28.37 -3.18
N ILE A 505 -30.08 27.76 -3.50
CA ILE A 505 -28.75 28.21 -3.10
C ILE A 505 -28.04 28.63 -4.36
N ASN A 506 -27.59 29.88 -4.41
CA ASN A 506 -26.98 30.48 -5.59
C ASN A 506 -25.61 31.05 -5.26
N ASP A 507 -24.72 31.03 -6.24
CA ASP A 507 -23.40 31.66 -6.21
C ASP A 507 -22.53 31.19 -5.01
N ILE A 508 -22.57 29.91 -4.65
CA ILE A 508 -21.59 29.36 -3.69
C ILE A 508 -20.22 29.34 -4.37
N GLU A 509 -19.31 30.13 -3.81
CA GLU A 509 -17.93 30.13 -4.28
C GLU A 509 -17.24 28.82 -3.87
N VAL A 510 -16.63 28.15 -4.84
CA VAL A 510 -15.81 26.97 -4.68
C VAL A 510 -14.45 27.26 -5.29
N THR A 511 -13.42 27.31 -4.46
CA THR A 511 -12.04 27.45 -4.92
C THR A 511 -11.27 26.20 -4.57
N PHE A 512 -10.37 25.78 -5.44
CA PHE A 512 -9.42 24.72 -5.14
C PHE A 512 -8.11 24.93 -5.88
N THR A 513 -7.05 24.35 -5.34
CA THR A 513 -5.73 24.27 -5.96
C THR A 513 -5.27 22.84 -6.00
N ARG A 514 -4.40 22.54 -6.95
CA ARG A 514 -3.76 21.21 -7.06
C ARG A 514 -2.26 21.40 -6.87
N GLY A 515 -1.75 20.88 -5.76
CA GLY A 515 -0.33 20.93 -5.47
C GLY A 515 0.49 19.98 -6.36
N VAL A 516 1.81 20.09 -6.27
CA VAL A 516 2.75 19.30 -7.10
C VAL A 516 2.55 17.79 -6.88
N ALA A 517 2.33 17.36 -5.63
CA ALA A 517 2.14 15.93 -5.34
C ALA A 517 0.87 15.38 -5.97
N ASP A 518 -0.23 16.14 -5.93
CA ASP A 518 -1.48 15.73 -6.56
C ASP A 518 -1.38 15.69 -8.10
N GLN A 519 -0.73 16.68 -8.71
CA GLN A 519 -0.55 16.71 -10.17
C GLN A 519 0.33 15.54 -10.65
N LEU A 520 1.46 15.30 -9.98
CA LEU A 520 2.35 14.18 -10.29
C LEU A 520 1.68 12.83 -10.09
N TYR A 521 0.95 12.66 -8.98
CA TYR A 521 0.21 11.42 -8.72
C TYR A 521 -0.81 11.14 -9.83
N GLY A 522 -1.62 12.14 -10.18
CA GLY A 522 -2.60 11.98 -11.25
C GLY A 522 -1.97 11.62 -12.60
N TYR A 523 -0.85 12.25 -12.95
CA TYR A 523 -0.10 11.91 -14.16
C TYR A 523 0.44 10.47 -14.14
N LEU A 524 1.04 10.06 -13.01
CA LEU A 524 1.58 8.71 -12.85
C LEU A 524 0.46 7.65 -12.86
N GLU A 525 -0.67 7.94 -12.23
CA GLU A 525 -1.87 7.07 -12.27
C GLU A 525 -2.33 6.84 -13.72
N ASP A 526 -2.39 7.92 -14.52
CA ASP A 526 -2.84 7.87 -15.90
C ASP A 526 -1.91 7.03 -16.79
N ILE A 527 -0.59 7.24 -16.70
CA ILE A 527 0.36 6.48 -17.51
C ILE A 527 0.50 5.02 -17.10
N THR A 528 0.23 4.68 -15.82
CA THR A 528 0.31 3.31 -15.29
C THR A 528 -1.02 2.57 -15.30
N ALA A 529 -2.14 3.24 -15.62
CA ALA A 529 -3.46 2.64 -15.71
C ALA A 529 -3.51 1.45 -16.69
N LEU A 530 -4.56 0.62 -16.60
CA LEU A 530 -4.75 -0.54 -17.49
C LEU A 530 -4.83 -0.17 -18.98
N ASP A 531 -5.33 1.01 -19.30
CA ASP A 531 -5.39 1.63 -20.62
C ASP A 531 -4.35 2.76 -20.81
N GLY A 532 -3.44 2.91 -19.86
CA GLY A 532 -2.37 3.89 -19.86
C GLY A 532 -1.29 3.62 -20.90
N GLN A 533 -0.45 4.65 -21.12
CA GLN A 533 0.58 4.61 -22.16
C GLN A 533 1.60 3.49 -21.96
N LEU A 534 2.08 3.28 -20.73
CA LEU A 534 3.06 2.22 -20.43
C LEU A 534 2.50 0.84 -20.74
N ARG A 535 1.24 0.59 -20.38
CA ARG A 535 0.59 -0.70 -20.65
C ARG A 535 0.38 -0.91 -22.14
N THR A 536 0.02 0.14 -22.88
CA THR A 536 -0.15 0.11 -24.33
C THR A 536 1.17 -0.23 -25.03
N ASP A 537 2.30 0.38 -24.62
CA ASP A 537 3.61 0.12 -25.19
C ASP A 537 4.07 -1.32 -24.91
N VAL A 538 3.87 -1.81 -23.68
CA VAL A 538 4.14 -3.22 -23.30
C VAL A 538 3.32 -4.18 -24.17
N THR A 539 2.01 -3.99 -24.27
CA THR A 539 1.12 -4.85 -25.05
C THR A 539 1.54 -4.87 -26.54
N THR A 540 1.91 -3.71 -27.08
CA THR A 540 2.39 -3.59 -28.46
C THR A 540 3.65 -4.42 -28.72
N LEU A 541 4.61 -4.41 -27.77
CA LEU A 541 5.84 -5.21 -27.88
C LEU A 541 5.56 -6.72 -27.72
N GLU A 542 4.67 -7.10 -26.83
CA GLU A 542 4.24 -8.49 -26.63
C GLU A 542 3.57 -9.03 -27.92
N GLU A 543 2.66 -8.28 -28.52
CA GLU A 543 2.03 -8.64 -29.79
C GLU A 543 3.04 -8.76 -30.95
N GLN A 544 4.00 -7.82 -31.03
CA GLN A 544 5.09 -7.92 -32.01
C GLN A 544 5.94 -9.17 -31.81
N ASN A 545 6.22 -9.57 -30.58
CA ASN A 545 6.98 -10.78 -30.29
C ASN A 545 6.21 -12.05 -30.71
N VAL A 546 4.89 -12.07 -30.52
CA VAL A 546 4.02 -13.16 -31.04
C VAL A 546 4.10 -13.24 -32.57
N ASP A 547 3.95 -12.11 -33.27
CA ASP A 547 4.06 -12.05 -34.72
C ASP A 547 5.45 -12.52 -35.23
N TYR A 548 6.51 -12.13 -34.55
CA TYR A 548 7.86 -12.56 -34.86
C TYR A 548 8.04 -14.06 -34.66
N GLN A 549 7.52 -14.61 -33.57
CA GLN A 549 7.59 -16.05 -33.29
C GLN A 549 6.82 -16.88 -34.35
N GLU A 550 5.67 -16.40 -34.81
CA GLU A 550 4.93 -17.04 -35.91
C GLU A 550 5.74 -17.04 -37.20
N ARG A 551 6.42 -15.92 -37.51
CA ARG A 551 7.28 -15.83 -38.72
C ARG A 551 8.48 -16.77 -38.65
N ILE A 552 9.12 -16.90 -37.49
CA ILE A 552 10.21 -17.87 -37.25
C ILE A 552 9.70 -19.29 -37.53
N THR A 553 8.55 -19.64 -36.96
CA THR A 553 7.91 -20.95 -37.16
C THR A 553 7.67 -21.24 -38.65
N GLN A 554 7.13 -20.29 -39.41
CA GLN A 554 6.90 -20.41 -40.83
C GLN A 554 8.21 -20.58 -41.65
N ILE A 555 9.30 -19.90 -41.24
CA ILE A 555 10.62 -20.05 -41.86
C ILE A 555 11.17 -21.45 -41.55
N ASP A 556 11.13 -21.90 -40.33
CA ASP A 556 11.67 -23.18 -39.89
C ASP A 556 10.90 -24.36 -40.56
N GLU A 557 9.59 -24.30 -40.61
CA GLU A 557 8.76 -25.30 -41.37
C GLU A 557 9.15 -25.36 -42.86
N ARG A 558 9.33 -24.20 -43.50
CA ARG A 558 9.76 -24.13 -44.90
C ARG A 558 11.17 -24.72 -45.10
N LEU A 559 12.07 -24.44 -44.16
CA LEU A 559 13.43 -24.96 -44.19
C LEU A 559 13.45 -26.48 -43.97
N GLU A 560 12.57 -27.01 -43.15
CA GLU A 560 12.43 -28.47 -42.96
C GLU A 560 11.99 -29.16 -44.25
N ILE A 561 10.99 -28.62 -44.96
CA ILE A 561 10.56 -29.13 -46.26
C ILE A 561 11.71 -29.08 -47.27
N GLN A 562 12.49 -27.99 -47.31
CA GLN A 562 13.64 -27.87 -48.20
C GLN A 562 14.76 -28.84 -47.84
N ARG A 563 15.04 -29.02 -46.53
CA ARG A 563 16.02 -29.99 -46.04
C ARG A 563 15.68 -31.42 -46.49
N ASN A 564 14.42 -31.79 -46.32
CA ASN A 564 13.92 -33.09 -46.75
C ASN A 564 14.03 -33.28 -48.27
N SER A 565 13.72 -32.25 -49.03
CA SER A 565 13.86 -32.27 -50.50
C SER A 565 15.33 -32.41 -50.94
N LEU A 566 16.23 -31.62 -50.39
CA LEU A 566 17.68 -31.70 -50.67
C LEU A 566 18.24 -33.05 -50.28
N THR A 567 17.87 -33.59 -49.10
CA THR A 567 18.28 -34.90 -48.64
C THR A 567 17.87 -35.98 -49.64
N GLN A 568 16.63 -35.94 -50.14
CA GLN A 568 16.14 -36.89 -51.17
C GLN A 568 16.94 -36.77 -52.49
N GLN A 569 17.26 -35.53 -52.93
CA GLN A 569 18.05 -35.31 -54.13
C GLN A 569 19.47 -35.87 -53.97
N PHE A 570 20.13 -35.67 -52.81
CA PHE A 570 21.45 -36.23 -52.56
C PHE A 570 21.43 -37.74 -52.47
N ILE A 571 20.43 -38.36 -51.82
CA ILE A 571 20.24 -39.83 -51.78
C ILE A 571 20.08 -40.37 -53.22
N SER A 572 19.29 -39.70 -54.08
CA SER A 572 19.10 -40.11 -55.46
C SER A 572 20.42 -40.02 -56.27
N MET A 573 21.19 -38.95 -56.03
CA MET A 573 22.51 -38.75 -56.66
C MET A 573 23.52 -39.83 -56.25
N GLU A 574 23.62 -40.13 -54.93
CA GLU A 574 24.46 -41.20 -54.41
C GLU A 574 24.11 -42.57 -55.00
N THR A 575 22.81 -42.87 -55.13
CA THR A 575 22.31 -44.08 -55.75
C THR A 575 22.73 -44.16 -57.21
N ALA A 576 22.59 -43.06 -57.97
CA ALA A 576 23.02 -42.99 -59.37
C ALA A 576 24.55 -43.14 -59.53
N LEU A 577 25.34 -42.52 -58.65
CA LEU A 577 26.80 -42.66 -58.63
C LEU A 577 27.23 -44.07 -58.28
N ALA A 578 26.58 -44.74 -57.33
CA ALA A 578 26.82 -46.13 -57.00
C ALA A 578 26.58 -47.06 -58.22
N GLN A 579 25.48 -46.84 -58.95
CA GLN A 579 25.18 -47.59 -60.18
C GLN A 579 26.22 -47.33 -61.27
N LEU A 580 26.63 -46.06 -61.46
CA LEU A 580 27.68 -45.72 -62.43
C LEU A 580 29.05 -46.36 -62.05
N ASN A 581 29.43 -46.36 -60.81
CA ASN A 581 30.64 -47.02 -60.34
C ASN A 581 30.58 -48.55 -60.55
N GLN A 582 29.44 -49.17 -60.30
CA GLN A 582 29.24 -50.59 -60.56
C GLN A 582 29.32 -50.91 -62.09
N LEU A 583 28.77 -50.08 -62.94
CA LEU A 583 28.88 -50.18 -64.42
C LEU A 583 30.32 -50.01 -64.87
N ARG A 584 31.06 -49.04 -64.34
CA ARG A 584 32.48 -48.83 -64.60
C ARG A 584 33.32 -50.05 -64.22
N ASP A 585 33.06 -50.61 -63.04
CA ASP A 585 33.81 -51.79 -62.53
C ASP A 585 33.50 -53.03 -63.40
N GLN A 586 32.24 -53.22 -63.82
CA GLN A 586 31.88 -54.24 -64.81
C GLN A 586 32.58 -54.03 -66.15
N LEU A 587 32.62 -52.81 -66.69
CA LEU A 587 33.33 -52.48 -67.93
C LEU A 587 34.84 -52.72 -67.80
N THR A 588 35.45 -52.36 -66.64
CA THR A 588 36.86 -52.58 -66.36
C THR A 588 37.16 -54.08 -66.29
N GLN A 589 36.30 -54.88 -65.69
CA GLN A 589 36.44 -56.34 -65.64
C GLN A 589 36.30 -56.97 -67.04
N GLN A 590 35.35 -56.46 -67.85
CA GLN A 590 35.20 -56.93 -69.24
C GLN A 590 36.40 -56.56 -70.12
N LEU A 591 36.91 -55.33 -69.98
CA LEU A 591 38.13 -54.89 -70.65
C LEU A 591 39.39 -55.67 -70.18
N GLY A 592 39.46 -55.99 -68.88
CA GLY A 592 40.53 -56.84 -68.33
C GLY A 592 40.49 -58.28 -68.87
N ALA A 593 39.29 -58.83 -69.05
CA ALA A 593 39.10 -60.17 -69.66
C ALA A 593 39.42 -60.16 -71.18
N LEU A 594 39.19 -59.05 -71.86
CA LEU A 594 39.54 -58.89 -73.32
C LEU A 594 41.04 -58.68 -73.54
N ASN A 595 41.78 -58.07 -72.54
CA ASN A 595 43.23 -57.86 -72.61
C ASN A 595 44.05 -59.05 -72.03
N GLY A 596 43.44 -59.99 -71.40
CA GLY A 596 44.11 -61.16 -70.84
C GLY A 596 44.23 -62.40 -71.76
N ASP A 597 43.70 -62.23 -73.04
CA ASP A 597 43.76 -63.30 -74.04
C ASP A 597 44.63 -62.90 -75.23
N SER A 598 45.78 -62.23 -74.96
CA SER A 598 46.75 -61.99 -76.02
C SER A 598 48.17 -62.34 -75.58
#